data_c24f67f192e3f732e23cf668ca01a5e7
#
_entry.id   c24f67f192e3f732e23cf668ca01a5e7
#
_cell.length_a   1.000
_cell.length_b   1.000
_cell.length_c   1.000
_cell.angle_alpha   90.00
_cell.angle_beta   90.00
_cell.angle_gamma   90.00
#
_symmetry.space_group_name_H-M   'P 1'
#
loop_
_entity.id
_entity.type
_entity.pdbx_description
1 polymer ?
#
loop_
_entity_poly.entity_id
_entity_poly.type
_entity_poly.pdbx_seq_one_letter_code
_entity_poly.pdbx_strand_id
1 'polypeptide(L)'
;MGKIRIGTVWLGGCSGCHMSFLDLDERLLELAQYAEFMSSPITDWKLHTPIKEYQDYPEVDITLVEGAVVNTDNVEVLKIVRERSKLVIAFGDCAVSGNVPAYRNLFGVDDVLNAVYLEKASYNQQVPSDKTVIPKLLNKVVPISHVVKVDYFITGCPPSADTIWYTIKCLLEGRQPKFTEEHYRYG
;
A
#
# COMPACT_ATOMS: atom_id res chain seq x y z
N MET A 1 13.65 -8.50 24.51
CA MET A 1 12.45 -8.52 23.66
C MET A 1 12.91 -8.77 22.22
N GLY A 2 12.21 -9.62 21.47
CA GLY A 2 12.51 -9.76 20.02
C GLY A 2 12.16 -8.48 19.29
N LYS A 3 12.79 -8.25 18.11
CA LYS A 3 12.45 -7.12 17.24
C LYS A 3 11.01 -7.25 16.72
N ILE A 4 10.34 -6.12 16.53
CA ILE A 4 9.01 -6.05 15.90
C ILE A 4 9.17 -6.34 14.40
N ARG A 5 8.38 -7.25 13.87
CA ARG A 5 8.41 -7.63 12.45
C ARG A 5 7.49 -6.71 11.65
N ILE A 6 8.04 -6.02 10.66
CA ILE A 6 7.34 -5.07 9.81
C ILE A 6 7.30 -5.59 8.37
N GLY A 7 6.13 -5.53 7.76
CA GLY A 7 5.93 -5.68 6.33
C GLY A 7 5.43 -4.40 5.71
N THR A 8 5.73 -4.17 4.43
CA THR A 8 5.09 -3.12 3.64
C THR A 8 4.60 -3.68 2.32
N VAL A 9 3.50 -3.17 1.82
CA VAL A 9 2.85 -3.63 0.59
C VAL A 9 2.46 -2.43 -0.26
N TRP A 10 2.71 -2.53 -1.56
CA TRP A 10 2.31 -1.54 -2.56
C TRP A 10 1.23 -2.11 -3.46
N LEU A 11 0.03 -1.53 -3.40
CA LEU A 11 -1.11 -1.84 -4.26
C LEU A 11 -1.23 -0.80 -5.39
N GLY A 12 -2.44 -0.38 -5.74
CA GLY A 12 -2.68 0.65 -6.76
C GLY A 12 -2.35 2.06 -6.27
N GLY A 13 -1.11 2.47 -6.42
CA GLY A 13 -0.60 3.78 -6.01
C GLY A 13 0.68 4.16 -6.73
N CYS A 14 1.27 5.30 -6.37
CA CYS A 14 2.45 5.87 -7.04
C CYS A 14 3.78 5.55 -6.35
N SER A 15 3.77 4.80 -5.22
CA SER A 15 4.93 4.56 -4.35
C SER A 15 5.45 5.78 -3.56
N GLY A 16 4.75 6.92 -3.62
CA GLY A 16 5.16 8.13 -2.93
C GLY A 16 5.22 7.98 -1.41
N CYS A 17 4.33 7.16 -0.83
CA CYS A 17 4.35 6.89 0.62
C CYS A 17 5.58 6.07 1.02
N HIS A 18 6.00 5.09 0.20
CA HIS A 18 7.26 4.37 0.42
C HIS A 18 8.48 5.30 0.26
N MET A 19 8.44 6.25 -0.67
CA MET A 19 9.52 7.25 -0.79
C MET A 19 9.58 8.14 0.46
N SER A 20 8.43 8.63 0.93
CA SER A 20 8.38 9.40 2.18
C SER A 20 8.78 8.57 3.42
N PHE A 21 8.61 7.24 3.37
CA PHE A 21 9.17 6.36 4.39
C PHE A 21 10.70 6.37 4.37
N LEU A 22 11.32 6.43 3.19
CA LEU A 22 12.78 6.53 3.06
C LEU A 22 13.32 7.89 3.53
N ASP A 23 12.50 8.96 3.47
CA ASP A 23 12.83 10.29 3.99
C ASP A 23 12.92 10.33 5.55
N LEU A 24 12.73 9.18 6.21
CA LEU A 24 13.10 9.02 7.62
C LEU A 24 14.60 9.16 7.86
N ASP A 25 15.41 9.01 6.81
CA ASP A 25 16.87 9.16 6.80
C ASP A 25 17.53 8.38 7.96
N GLU A 26 18.28 9.06 8.83
CA GLU A 26 19.00 8.43 9.95
C GLU A 26 18.07 7.74 10.95
N ARG A 27 16.78 8.13 11.01
CA ARG A 27 15.78 7.45 11.84
C ARG A 27 15.54 6.00 11.43
N LEU A 28 15.86 5.62 10.17
CA LEU A 28 15.85 4.22 9.74
C LEU A 28 16.88 3.37 10.50
N LEU A 29 18.02 3.95 10.86
CA LEU A 29 19.04 3.27 11.69
C LEU A 29 18.55 3.09 13.14
N GLU A 30 17.81 4.06 13.68
CA GLU A 30 17.14 3.92 14.96
C GLU A 30 16.07 2.82 14.89
N LEU A 31 15.21 2.85 13.86
CA LEU A 31 14.17 1.85 13.65
C LEU A 31 14.73 0.44 13.57
N ALA A 32 15.85 0.24 12.88
CA ALA A 32 16.51 -1.05 12.72
C ALA A 32 17.00 -1.69 14.04
N GLN A 33 17.11 -0.90 15.11
CA GLN A 33 17.43 -1.45 16.43
C GLN A 33 16.23 -2.17 17.06
N TYR A 34 15.01 -1.72 16.76
CA TYR A 34 13.76 -2.20 17.39
C TYR A 34 12.91 -3.05 16.45
N ALA A 35 13.09 -2.90 15.14
CA ALA A 35 12.28 -3.57 14.12
C ALA A 35 13.12 -4.31 13.09
N GLU A 36 12.48 -5.26 12.43
CA GLU A 36 13.02 -6.04 11.31
C GLU A 36 12.02 -6.02 10.15
N PHE A 37 12.51 -5.68 8.94
CA PHE A 37 11.69 -5.72 7.74
C PHE A 37 11.66 -7.15 7.19
N MET A 38 10.47 -7.75 7.18
CA MET A 38 10.25 -9.12 6.72
C MET A 38 9.89 -9.18 5.24
N SER A 39 9.24 -8.15 4.72
CA SER A 39 8.84 -8.03 3.32
C SER A 39 8.57 -6.57 2.99
N SER A 40 9.12 -6.09 1.87
CA SER A 40 8.86 -4.73 1.39
C SER A 40 9.23 -4.60 -0.09
N PRO A 41 8.47 -3.85 -0.91
CA PRO A 41 8.82 -3.61 -2.31
C PRO A 41 10.07 -2.73 -2.49
N ILE A 42 10.53 -2.05 -1.43
CA ILE A 42 11.69 -1.16 -1.45
C ILE A 42 12.93 -1.73 -0.76
N THR A 43 12.90 -3.00 -0.36
CA THR A 43 14.04 -3.71 0.23
C THR A 43 14.42 -4.94 -0.60
N ASP A 44 15.53 -5.60 -0.24
CA ASP A 44 15.95 -6.83 -0.91
C ASP A 44 15.02 -8.02 -0.62
N TRP A 45 14.26 -7.98 0.48
CA TRP A 45 13.20 -8.94 0.79
C TRP A 45 11.92 -8.61 0.04
N LYS A 46 11.97 -8.70 -1.27
CA LYS A 46 10.81 -8.51 -2.15
C LYS A 46 10.04 -9.81 -2.26
N LEU A 47 8.74 -9.71 -2.06
CA LEU A 47 7.86 -10.70 -2.63
C LEU A 47 7.83 -10.44 -4.14
N HIS A 48 8.49 -11.32 -4.91
CA HIS A 48 8.45 -11.23 -6.35
C HIS A 48 7.02 -11.56 -6.84
N THR A 49 6.44 -10.71 -7.65
CA THR A 49 5.19 -11.03 -8.34
C THR A 49 5.42 -12.22 -9.30
N PRO A 50 4.51 -13.15 -9.40
CA PRO A 50 3.06 -13.09 -9.34
C PRO A 50 2.46 -13.53 -7.99
N ILE A 51 1.14 -13.36 -7.82
CA ILE A 51 0.32 -13.60 -6.62
C ILE A 51 0.61 -14.90 -5.88
N LYS A 52 1.10 -15.93 -6.57
CA LYS A 52 1.48 -17.20 -5.94
C LYS A 52 2.52 -17.02 -4.83
N GLU A 53 3.33 -15.98 -4.90
CA GLU A 53 4.38 -15.68 -3.93
C GLU A 53 3.88 -14.91 -2.70
N TYR A 54 2.73 -14.23 -2.78
CA TYR A 54 2.08 -13.66 -1.60
C TYR A 54 1.54 -14.72 -0.65
N GLN A 55 1.39 -15.98 -1.09
CA GLN A 55 1.09 -17.08 -0.19
C GLN A 55 2.21 -17.31 0.82
N ASP A 56 3.44 -16.87 0.48
CA ASP A 56 4.62 -16.92 1.34
C ASP A 56 4.83 -15.62 2.14
N TYR A 57 3.85 -14.69 2.12
CA TYR A 57 3.93 -13.48 2.93
C TYR A 57 4.17 -13.87 4.40
N PRO A 58 5.24 -13.35 5.04
CA PRO A 58 5.59 -13.77 6.39
C PRO A 58 4.55 -13.31 7.42
N GLU A 59 4.48 -13.98 8.54
CA GLU A 59 3.75 -13.45 9.70
C GLU A 59 4.50 -12.24 10.25
N VAL A 60 3.80 -11.12 10.39
CA VAL A 60 4.36 -9.85 10.86
C VAL A 60 3.51 -9.22 11.97
N ASP A 61 4.13 -8.34 12.72
CA ASP A 61 3.43 -7.61 13.77
C ASP A 61 2.67 -6.41 13.18
N ILE A 62 3.27 -5.73 12.19
CA ILE A 62 2.70 -4.54 11.55
C ILE A 62 2.89 -4.64 10.04
N THR A 63 1.83 -4.36 9.27
CA THR A 63 1.95 -4.12 7.83
C THR A 63 1.46 -2.71 7.47
N LEU A 64 2.32 -1.96 6.77
CA LEU A 64 1.96 -0.71 6.12
C LEU A 64 1.50 -1.01 4.70
N VAL A 65 0.26 -0.70 4.36
CA VAL A 65 -0.30 -0.93 3.02
C VAL A 65 -0.49 0.40 2.31
N GLU A 66 0.31 0.64 1.27
CA GLU A 66 0.17 1.77 0.37
C GLU A 66 -0.69 1.42 -0.84
N GLY A 67 -1.44 2.39 -1.32
CA GLY A 67 -2.23 2.28 -2.55
C GLY A 67 -3.66 1.81 -2.32
N ALA A 68 -4.51 2.04 -3.33
CA ALA A 68 -5.89 1.62 -3.35
C ALA A 68 -6.06 0.20 -3.92
N VAL A 69 -7.21 -0.40 -3.72
CA VAL A 69 -7.57 -1.68 -4.32
C VAL A 69 -8.15 -1.43 -5.71
N VAL A 70 -7.39 -1.75 -6.76
CA VAL A 70 -7.72 -1.41 -8.15
C VAL A 70 -8.04 -2.62 -9.01
N ASN A 71 -7.60 -3.82 -8.63
CA ASN A 71 -7.75 -5.05 -9.41
C ASN A 71 -7.96 -6.26 -8.50
N THR A 72 -8.19 -7.43 -9.10
CA THR A 72 -8.42 -8.69 -8.37
C THR A 72 -7.25 -9.14 -7.55
N ASP A 73 -6.03 -8.93 -8.03
CA ASP A 73 -4.80 -9.32 -7.34
C ASP A 73 -4.61 -8.52 -6.05
N ASN A 74 -4.94 -7.22 -6.09
CA ASN A 74 -4.89 -6.39 -4.89
C ASN A 74 -5.84 -6.91 -3.81
N VAL A 75 -7.02 -7.44 -4.19
CA VAL A 75 -7.98 -8.03 -3.24
C VAL A 75 -7.38 -9.27 -2.58
N GLU A 76 -6.77 -10.16 -3.37
CA GLU A 76 -6.20 -11.42 -2.88
C GLU A 76 -5.00 -11.15 -1.96
N VAL A 77 -4.06 -10.32 -2.44
CA VAL A 77 -2.90 -9.89 -1.66
C VAL A 77 -3.31 -9.30 -0.31
N LEU A 78 -4.29 -8.38 -0.34
CA LEU A 78 -4.71 -7.68 0.87
C LEU A 78 -5.35 -8.62 1.91
N LYS A 79 -6.08 -9.65 1.46
CA LYS A 79 -6.64 -10.69 2.36
C LYS A 79 -5.53 -11.51 3.03
N ILE A 80 -4.54 -11.98 2.25
CA ILE A 80 -3.39 -12.72 2.77
C ILE A 80 -2.60 -11.87 3.78
N VAL A 81 -2.33 -10.62 3.42
CA VAL A 81 -1.65 -9.66 4.29
C VAL A 81 -2.41 -9.47 5.59
N ARG A 82 -3.75 -9.32 5.54
CA ARG A 82 -4.57 -9.17 6.75
C ARG A 82 -4.50 -10.40 7.66
N GLU A 83 -4.54 -11.59 7.08
CA GLU A 83 -4.50 -12.85 7.84
C GLU A 83 -3.17 -13.04 8.56
N ARG A 84 -2.07 -12.56 7.97
CA ARG A 84 -0.70 -12.74 8.48
C ARG A 84 -0.13 -11.54 9.23
N SER A 85 -0.94 -10.50 9.45
CA SER A 85 -0.52 -9.29 10.16
C SER A 85 -1.33 -9.10 11.44
N LYS A 86 -0.68 -8.78 12.55
CA LYS A 86 -1.39 -8.42 13.78
C LYS A 86 -2.10 -7.08 13.61
N LEU A 87 -1.38 -6.10 13.04
CA LEU A 87 -1.90 -4.76 12.73
C LEU A 87 -1.73 -4.47 11.24
N VAL A 88 -2.79 -3.95 10.60
CA VAL A 88 -2.77 -3.42 9.24
C VAL A 88 -3.03 -1.93 9.28
N ILE A 89 -2.15 -1.17 8.65
CA ILE A 89 -2.18 0.28 8.61
C ILE A 89 -2.43 0.73 7.17
N ALA A 90 -3.48 1.51 6.93
CA ALA A 90 -3.67 2.22 5.67
C ALA A 90 -2.65 3.35 5.59
N PHE A 91 -1.75 3.28 4.62
CA PHE A 91 -0.59 4.13 4.49
C PHE A 91 -0.72 5.07 3.29
N GLY A 92 -1.05 6.32 3.58
CA GLY A 92 -1.31 7.37 2.60
C GLY A 92 -2.74 7.39 2.04
N ASP A 93 -3.12 8.49 1.43
CA ASP A 93 -4.50 8.79 1.02
C ASP A 93 -5.06 7.80 -0.01
N CYS A 94 -4.23 7.18 -0.85
CA CYS A 94 -4.71 6.14 -1.77
C CYS A 94 -5.27 4.93 -1.01
N ALA A 95 -4.60 4.49 0.05
CA ALA A 95 -5.05 3.39 0.89
C ALA A 95 -6.27 3.78 1.75
N VAL A 96 -6.31 5.04 2.21
CA VAL A 96 -7.34 5.56 3.11
C VAL A 96 -8.65 5.85 2.41
N SER A 97 -8.62 6.47 1.22
CA SER A 97 -9.80 6.99 0.53
C SER A 97 -9.92 6.61 -0.96
N GLY A 98 -8.87 5.98 -1.52
CA GLY A 98 -8.78 5.71 -2.96
C GLY A 98 -8.07 6.81 -3.74
N ASN A 99 -8.14 8.07 -3.29
CA ASN A 99 -7.46 9.26 -3.82
C ASN A 99 -7.32 9.29 -5.36
N VAL A 100 -6.12 9.54 -5.90
CA VAL A 100 -5.88 9.66 -7.36
C VAL A 100 -6.32 8.40 -8.14
N PRO A 101 -6.01 7.16 -7.74
CA PRO A 101 -6.53 5.97 -8.43
C PRO A 101 -8.06 5.94 -8.57
N ALA A 102 -8.79 6.52 -7.60
CA ALA A 102 -10.26 6.55 -7.63
C ALA A 102 -10.85 7.52 -8.67
N TYR A 103 -10.06 8.41 -9.31
CA TYR A 103 -10.53 9.19 -10.45
C TYR A 103 -11.04 8.31 -11.59
N ARG A 104 -10.51 7.10 -11.73
CA ARG A 104 -11.02 6.10 -12.68
C ARG A 104 -12.51 5.78 -12.46
N ASN A 105 -13.00 5.95 -11.24
CA ASN A 105 -14.40 5.66 -10.89
C ASN A 105 -15.44 6.56 -11.56
N LEU A 106 -15.00 7.64 -12.19
CA LEU A 106 -15.85 8.53 -13.01
C LEU A 106 -16.24 7.89 -14.34
N PHE A 107 -15.52 6.84 -14.78
CA PHE A 107 -15.68 6.19 -16.07
C PHE A 107 -15.95 4.69 -15.90
N GLY A 108 -16.49 4.06 -16.95
CA GLY A 108 -16.56 2.60 -17.05
C GLY A 108 -15.17 1.98 -17.26
N VAL A 109 -14.98 0.74 -16.79
CA VAL A 109 -13.68 0.03 -16.98
C VAL A 109 -13.39 -0.13 -18.45
N ASP A 110 -14.39 -0.56 -19.24
CA ASP A 110 -14.23 -0.78 -20.67
C ASP A 110 -13.94 0.53 -21.42
N ASP A 111 -14.56 1.64 -21.02
CA ASP A 111 -14.29 2.97 -21.60
C ASP A 111 -12.83 3.38 -21.37
N VAL A 112 -12.32 3.15 -20.16
CA VAL A 112 -10.91 3.46 -19.83
C VAL A 112 -9.96 2.58 -20.63
N LEU A 113 -10.22 1.27 -20.71
CA LEU A 113 -9.38 0.34 -21.46
C LEU A 113 -9.40 0.67 -22.97
N ASN A 114 -10.56 0.95 -23.54
CA ASN A 114 -10.71 1.34 -24.93
C ASN A 114 -9.96 2.65 -25.23
N ALA A 115 -10.15 3.67 -24.39
CA ALA A 115 -9.49 4.95 -24.58
C ALA A 115 -7.95 4.83 -24.54
N VAL A 116 -7.41 4.00 -23.64
CA VAL A 116 -5.95 3.85 -23.48
C VAL A 116 -5.36 2.94 -24.54
N TYR A 117 -5.97 1.77 -24.78
CA TYR A 117 -5.34 0.72 -25.57
C TYR A 117 -5.81 0.66 -27.03
N LEU A 118 -6.94 1.28 -27.37
CA LEU A 118 -7.45 1.32 -28.75
C LEU A 118 -7.35 2.72 -29.33
N GLU A 119 -8.00 3.72 -28.70
CA GLU A 119 -8.11 5.06 -29.30
C GLU A 119 -6.80 5.85 -29.26
N LYS A 120 -6.08 5.81 -28.12
CA LYS A 120 -4.85 6.61 -27.89
C LYS A 120 -3.56 5.84 -28.14
N ALA A 121 -3.64 4.53 -28.38
CA ALA A 121 -2.46 3.74 -28.68
C ALA A 121 -1.91 4.06 -30.08
N SER A 122 -0.64 4.42 -30.16
CA SER A 122 0.06 4.71 -31.41
C SER A 122 0.54 3.45 -32.12
N TYR A 123 0.61 2.34 -31.43
CA TYR A 123 1.06 1.05 -31.96
C TYR A 123 0.32 -0.10 -31.29
N ASN A 124 0.04 -1.17 -32.03
CA ASN A 124 -0.61 -2.39 -31.54
C ASN A 124 -1.90 -2.11 -30.74
N GLN A 125 -2.89 -1.52 -31.41
CA GLN A 125 -4.21 -1.18 -30.82
C GLN A 125 -4.95 -2.42 -30.38
N GLN A 126 -4.62 -2.91 -29.18
CA GLN A 126 -5.19 -4.11 -28.59
C GLN A 126 -5.28 -4.00 -27.08
N VAL A 127 -6.45 -4.26 -26.52
CA VAL A 127 -6.59 -4.39 -25.05
C VAL A 127 -5.86 -5.66 -24.59
N PRO A 128 -4.89 -5.57 -23.69
CA PRO A 128 -4.20 -6.73 -23.15
C PRO A 128 -5.18 -7.68 -22.46
N SER A 129 -5.12 -9.00 -22.78
CA SER A 129 -6.12 -9.97 -22.34
C SER A 129 -5.57 -11.25 -21.71
N ASP A 130 -4.25 -11.35 -21.53
CA ASP A 130 -3.65 -12.53 -20.91
C ASP A 130 -3.97 -12.57 -19.42
N LYS A 131 -4.94 -13.40 -19.06
CA LYS A 131 -5.43 -13.56 -17.69
C LYS A 131 -4.43 -14.23 -16.74
N THR A 132 -3.35 -14.79 -17.27
CA THR A 132 -2.30 -15.42 -16.45
C THR A 132 -1.31 -14.40 -15.93
N VAL A 133 -1.25 -13.23 -16.55
CA VAL A 133 -0.30 -12.15 -16.21
C VAL A 133 -1.02 -10.86 -15.81
N ILE A 134 -2.20 -10.60 -16.40
CA ILE A 134 -2.90 -9.31 -16.25
C ILE A 134 -4.14 -9.50 -15.38
N PRO A 135 -4.15 -8.95 -14.16
CA PRO A 135 -5.29 -9.02 -13.27
C PRO A 135 -6.48 -8.21 -13.81
N LYS A 136 -7.68 -8.70 -13.52
CA LYS A 136 -8.90 -7.97 -13.89
C LYS A 136 -9.05 -6.70 -13.06
N LEU A 137 -9.28 -5.56 -13.71
CA LEU A 137 -9.63 -4.33 -13.01
C LEU A 137 -10.97 -4.49 -12.28
N LEU A 138 -11.06 -3.96 -11.07
CA LEU A 138 -12.34 -3.84 -10.37
C LEU A 138 -13.21 -2.78 -11.06
N ASN A 139 -14.52 -2.93 -10.99
CA ASN A 139 -15.45 -1.92 -11.53
C ASN A 139 -15.26 -0.55 -10.88
N LYS A 140 -14.92 -0.53 -9.60
CA LYS A 140 -14.57 0.67 -8.84
C LYS A 140 -13.29 0.44 -8.07
N VAL A 141 -12.44 1.45 -8.03
CA VAL A 141 -11.32 1.55 -7.09
C VAL A 141 -11.88 1.84 -5.72
N VAL A 142 -11.42 1.13 -4.72
CA VAL A 142 -11.87 1.29 -3.33
C VAL A 142 -10.69 1.41 -2.37
N PRO A 143 -10.87 2.08 -1.22
CA PRO A 143 -9.87 2.07 -0.15
C PRO A 143 -9.73 0.67 0.44
N ILE A 144 -8.59 0.39 1.07
CA ILE A 144 -8.30 -0.94 1.62
C ILE A 144 -9.28 -1.37 2.72
N SER A 145 -9.84 -0.41 3.44
CA SER A 145 -10.84 -0.65 4.50
C SER A 145 -12.17 -1.22 3.99
N HIS A 146 -12.45 -1.14 2.68
CA HIS A 146 -13.62 -1.81 2.08
C HIS A 146 -13.42 -3.31 1.84
N VAL A 147 -12.18 -3.79 1.94
CA VAL A 147 -11.84 -5.19 1.68
C VAL A 147 -11.46 -5.92 2.96
N VAL A 148 -10.68 -5.28 3.84
CA VAL A 148 -10.22 -5.87 5.10
C VAL A 148 -10.36 -4.89 6.26
N LYS A 149 -10.32 -5.43 7.49
CA LYS A 149 -10.22 -4.60 8.68
C LYS A 149 -8.87 -3.88 8.70
N VAL A 150 -8.90 -2.56 8.86
CA VAL A 150 -7.75 -1.68 9.06
C VAL A 150 -7.73 -1.24 10.51
N ASP A 151 -6.55 -1.27 11.13
CA ASP A 151 -6.39 -0.93 12.55
C ASP A 151 -6.02 0.54 12.74
N TYR A 152 -5.21 1.11 11.84
CA TYR A 152 -4.80 2.53 11.86
C TYR A 152 -4.76 3.12 10.46
N PHE A 153 -4.86 4.46 10.39
CA PHE A 153 -4.83 5.24 9.16
C PHE A 153 -3.79 6.34 9.27
N ILE A 154 -2.82 6.37 8.35
CA ILE A 154 -1.85 7.45 8.19
C ILE A 154 -2.22 8.18 6.91
N THR A 155 -2.83 9.36 7.04
CA THR A 155 -3.26 10.20 5.92
C THR A 155 -2.12 11.05 5.40
N GLY A 156 -2.21 11.45 4.14
CA GLY A 156 -1.25 12.28 3.42
C GLY A 156 -1.00 11.77 2.01
N CYS A 157 -0.57 12.64 1.11
CA CYS A 157 -0.25 12.29 -0.27
C CYS A 157 1.10 12.90 -0.72
N PRO A 158 2.21 12.35 -0.20
CA PRO A 158 2.34 11.32 0.85
C PRO A 158 2.21 11.89 2.27
N PRO A 159 2.08 11.04 3.31
CA PRO A 159 2.27 11.47 4.69
C PRO A 159 3.72 11.95 4.90
N SER A 160 3.93 12.95 5.75
CA SER A 160 5.29 13.41 6.05
C SER A 160 6.11 12.36 6.82
N ALA A 161 7.42 12.38 6.65
CA ALA A 161 8.35 11.50 7.39
C ALA A 161 8.15 11.62 8.91
N ASP A 162 7.87 12.83 9.42
CA ASP A 162 7.61 13.05 10.85
C ASP A 162 6.33 12.35 11.33
N THR A 163 5.26 12.38 10.54
CA THR A 163 4.01 11.67 10.85
C THR A 163 4.21 10.16 10.83
N ILE A 164 4.96 9.66 9.84
CA ILE A 164 5.30 8.25 9.73
C ILE A 164 6.10 7.81 10.95
N TRP A 165 7.15 8.54 11.28
CA TRP A 165 8.00 8.26 12.44
C TRP A 165 7.23 8.27 13.75
N TYR A 166 6.44 9.31 13.99
CA TYR A 166 5.59 9.42 15.17
C TYR A 166 4.67 8.20 15.33
N THR A 167 4.02 7.79 14.23
CA THR A 167 3.11 6.66 14.25
C THR A 167 3.84 5.36 14.63
N ILE A 168 4.95 5.07 13.94
CA ILE A 168 5.74 3.86 14.19
C ILE A 168 6.27 3.86 15.62
N LYS A 169 6.81 4.98 16.09
CA LYS A 169 7.34 5.11 17.46
C LYS A 169 6.26 4.85 18.51
N CYS A 170 5.06 5.39 18.33
CA CYS A 170 3.94 5.09 19.23
C CYS A 170 3.63 3.60 19.28
N LEU A 171 3.60 2.93 18.11
CA LEU A 171 3.30 1.48 18.06
C LEU A 171 4.43 0.63 18.66
N LEU A 172 5.69 1.01 18.47
CA LEU A 172 6.85 0.35 19.10
C LEU A 172 6.78 0.44 20.63
N GLU A 173 6.29 1.56 21.15
CA GLU A 173 6.10 1.80 22.59
C GLU A 173 4.78 1.21 23.14
N GLY A 174 3.98 0.52 22.32
CA GLY A 174 2.68 -0.02 22.70
C GLY A 174 1.61 1.04 22.94
N ARG A 175 1.81 2.25 22.45
CA ARG A 175 0.87 3.38 22.57
C ARG A 175 0.06 3.55 21.28
N GLN A 176 -1.19 4.00 21.42
CA GLN A 176 -1.97 4.41 20.28
C GLN A 176 -1.53 5.80 19.78
N PRO A 177 -1.26 6.00 18.48
CA PRO A 177 -0.96 7.30 17.92
C PRO A 177 -2.19 8.23 18.07
N LYS A 178 -1.95 9.46 18.54
CA LYS A 178 -2.97 10.51 18.63
C LYS A 178 -2.53 11.64 17.71
N PHE A 179 -3.18 11.73 16.57
CA PHE A 179 -2.86 12.75 15.57
C PHE A 179 -3.41 14.12 16.00
N THR A 180 -2.59 15.15 15.81
CA THR A 180 -2.90 16.57 15.99
C THR A 180 -2.79 17.28 14.64
N GLU A 181 -3.15 18.57 14.58
CA GLU A 181 -3.05 19.38 13.35
C GLU A 181 -1.65 19.35 12.73
N GLU A 182 -0.61 19.24 13.54
CA GLU A 182 0.78 19.15 13.06
C GLU A 182 1.07 17.91 12.23
N HIS A 183 0.34 16.82 12.48
CA HIS A 183 0.50 15.56 11.76
C HIS A 183 -0.24 15.54 10.42
N TYR A 184 -1.12 16.50 10.17
CA TYR A 184 -1.91 16.62 8.94
C TYR A 184 -1.39 17.71 7.99
N ARG A 185 -0.13 18.11 8.14
CA ARG A 185 0.51 19.01 7.18
C ARG A 185 0.80 18.25 5.89
N TYR A 186 0.28 18.78 4.80
CA TYR A 186 0.50 18.27 3.46
C TYR A 186 1.56 19.11 2.77
N GLY A 187 2.69 18.52 2.43
CA GLY A 187 3.77 19.09 1.63
C GLY A 187 4.72 19.99 2.37
#